data_b5cf947780f4eba4dccdb75827819ce6
#
_entry.id   b5cf947780f4eba4dccdb75827819ce6
#
_cell.length_a   1.000
_cell.length_b   1.000
_cell.length_c   1.000
_cell.angle_alpha   90.00
_cell.angle_beta   90.00
_cell.angle_gamma   90.00
#
_symmetry.space_group_name_H-M   'P 1'
#
loop_
_entity.id
_entity.type
_entity.pdbx_description
1 polymer ?
#
loop_
_entity_poly.entity_id
_entity_poly.type
_entity_poly.pdbx_seq_one_letter_code
_entity_poly.pdbx_strand_id
1 'polypeptide(L)'
;MKTFNYKCKVPKFKYYFRHPVEQILFFDIETTGLSPKASSLYMIGVMFYNKEDNNWHLIQFFADNYKSEADMINSFLDILENYNYLYHFNGKTFDIPYILNKCDKHGISPSEHSDKILNDKSGIYSIDILAYIRPVKKMLNLSKANQTALERWLGIVRDDKFDGGKLIPIYTEYMQKKILAPAKAEELEKILLLHNYEDIENMLNIASIMSYNDISALSPISDDETIFNEYSKQFYISDITIDEDGMLNILCTVDELIFPKKVDINIPFPKSSSKVYQETDNLQLTFENNTVLLKVPILSGILYNYIKNYKDYYYFSDKDIALHKSVAAYMNKSHRKKATAATCYTKKQGYFIPSLHPIKNNKSDADNCFIKYKLALRDKISFYQIETIPDPETANDNNSFWKNYVCIQLTKL
;
A
#
# COMPACT_ATOMS: atom_id res chain seq x y z
N MET A 1 -37.60 13.86 -3.86
CA MET A 1 -36.39 13.31 -3.22
C MET A 1 -36.60 13.20 -1.73
N LYS A 2 -36.21 12.10 -1.11
CA LYS A 2 -36.12 11.95 0.36
C LYS A 2 -34.65 12.05 0.77
N THR A 3 -34.42 12.57 1.99
CA THR A 3 -33.08 12.65 2.59
C THR A 3 -33.10 11.95 3.94
N PHE A 4 -32.11 11.09 4.15
CA PHE A 4 -31.95 10.33 5.40
C PHE A 4 -30.58 10.67 6.00
N ASN A 5 -30.56 10.87 7.32
CA ASN A 5 -29.36 11.25 8.05
C ASN A 5 -29.08 10.22 9.15
N TYR A 6 -27.82 9.79 9.23
CA TYR A 6 -27.39 8.80 10.21
C TYR A 6 -26.12 9.26 10.91
N LYS A 7 -25.97 8.84 12.13
CA LYS A 7 -24.69 8.84 12.83
C LYS A 7 -24.08 7.45 12.69
N CYS A 8 -22.88 7.37 12.12
CA CYS A 8 -22.21 6.10 11.85
C CYS A 8 -21.72 5.42 13.12
N LYS A 9 -21.55 4.12 13.08
CA LYS A 9 -20.87 3.35 14.12
C LYS A 9 -19.38 3.71 14.13
N VAL A 10 -18.75 3.62 15.28
CA VAL A 10 -17.30 3.74 15.38
C VAL A 10 -16.66 2.60 14.56
N PRO A 11 -15.74 2.91 13.63
CA PRO A 11 -15.12 1.86 12.83
C PRO A 11 -14.35 0.87 13.71
N LYS A 12 -14.47 -0.42 13.40
CA LYS A 12 -13.79 -1.51 14.12
C LYS A 12 -12.27 -1.44 13.97
N PHE A 13 -11.81 -0.93 12.81
CA PHE A 13 -10.40 -0.82 12.47
C PHE A 13 -10.04 0.64 12.25
N LYS A 14 -8.96 1.09 12.90
CA LYS A 14 -8.44 2.44 12.74
C LYS A 14 -7.59 2.54 11.49
N TYR A 15 -7.74 3.65 10.75
CA TYR A 15 -6.84 4.05 9.68
C TYR A 15 -6.44 5.51 9.87
N TYR A 16 -5.17 5.80 9.67
CA TYR A 16 -4.65 7.16 9.68
C TYR A 16 -4.68 7.70 8.25
N PHE A 17 -5.72 8.47 7.95
CA PHE A 17 -5.85 9.09 6.64
C PHE A 17 -4.71 10.06 6.37
N ARG A 18 -4.26 10.12 5.12
CA ARG A 18 -3.24 11.09 4.66
C ARG A 18 -3.75 12.52 4.66
N HIS A 19 -5.05 12.69 4.55
CA HIS A 19 -5.73 13.97 4.50
C HIS A 19 -6.45 14.24 5.81
N PRO A 20 -6.62 15.52 6.21
CA PRO A 20 -7.44 15.88 7.36
C PRO A 20 -8.84 15.29 7.22
N VAL A 21 -9.31 14.56 8.21
CA VAL A 21 -10.59 13.83 8.14
C VAL A 21 -11.78 14.73 7.89
N GLU A 22 -11.67 16.00 8.32
CA GLU A 22 -12.70 17.02 8.13
C GLU A 22 -12.80 17.54 6.69
N GLN A 23 -11.82 17.21 5.85
CA GLN A 23 -11.78 17.56 4.43
C GLN A 23 -12.11 16.39 3.54
N ILE A 24 -12.46 15.22 4.12
CA ILE A 24 -12.77 13.99 3.42
C ILE A 24 -14.27 13.82 3.30
N LEU A 25 -14.73 13.57 2.07
CA LEU A 25 -16.07 13.10 1.76
C LEU A 25 -15.97 11.69 1.17
N PHE A 26 -16.66 10.72 1.76
CA PHE A 26 -16.90 9.42 1.12
C PHE A 26 -18.19 9.48 0.34
N PHE A 27 -18.25 8.75 -0.80
CA PHE A 27 -19.49 8.65 -1.54
C PHE A 27 -19.61 7.33 -2.28
N ASP A 28 -20.85 6.97 -2.57
CA ASP A 28 -21.25 5.82 -3.37
C ASP A 28 -22.63 6.07 -3.99
N ILE A 29 -22.91 5.43 -5.13
CA ILE A 29 -24.19 5.62 -5.85
C ILE A 29 -24.89 4.30 -6.13
N GLU A 30 -26.24 4.40 -6.20
CA GLU A 30 -27.08 3.30 -6.65
C GLU A 30 -27.85 3.65 -7.93
N THR A 31 -27.87 2.72 -8.87
CA THR A 31 -28.42 2.95 -10.21
C THR A 31 -29.33 1.81 -10.67
N THR A 32 -30.22 2.10 -11.57
CA THR A 32 -31.10 1.09 -12.18
C THR A 32 -30.45 0.31 -13.34
N GLY A 33 -29.13 0.50 -13.54
CA GLY A 33 -28.35 -0.22 -14.55
C GLY A 33 -27.00 0.41 -14.81
N LEU A 34 -26.14 -0.30 -15.51
CA LEU A 34 -24.74 0.08 -15.70
C LEU A 34 -24.52 1.23 -16.69
N SER A 35 -25.49 1.51 -17.58
CA SER A 35 -25.35 2.57 -18.59
C SER A 35 -26.00 3.86 -18.12
N PRO A 36 -25.27 4.94 -17.87
CA PRO A 36 -25.85 6.22 -17.43
C PRO A 36 -26.81 6.83 -18.44
N LYS A 37 -26.68 6.49 -19.73
CA LYS A 37 -27.60 6.97 -20.78
C LYS A 37 -28.96 6.26 -20.77
N ALA A 38 -28.97 4.98 -20.36
CA ALA A 38 -30.17 4.14 -20.45
C ALA A 38 -30.83 3.85 -19.10
N SER A 39 -30.16 4.16 -17.99
CA SER A 39 -30.64 3.89 -16.65
C SER A 39 -30.71 5.15 -15.79
N SER A 40 -31.27 5.05 -14.60
CA SER A 40 -31.47 6.18 -13.69
C SER A 40 -30.61 6.01 -12.43
N LEU A 41 -30.14 7.12 -11.92
CA LEU A 41 -29.57 7.24 -10.59
C LEU A 41 -30.72 7.32 -9.58
N TYR A 42 -30.74 6.43 -8.58
CA TYR A 42 -31.82 6.46 -7.59
C TYR A 42 -31.36 6.69 -6.16
N MET A 43 -30.05 6.63 -5.91
CA MET A 43 -29.49 7.00 -4.61
C MET A 43 -28.07 7.54 -4.77
N ILE A 44 -27.76 8.55 -3.97
CA ILE A 44 -26.41 9.02 -3.70
C ILE A 44 -26.25 9.00 -2.18
N GLY A 45 -25.29 8.27 -1.68
CA GLY A 45 -24.91 8.31 -0.28
C GLY A 45 -23.58 9.04 -0.12
N VAL A 46 -23.46 9.84 0.93
CA VAL A 46 -22.22 10.53 1.31
C VAL A 46 -21.96 10.38 2.80
N MET A 47 -20.68 10.32 3.18
CA MET A 47 -20.28 10.25 4.58
C MET A 47 -19.13 11.20 4.85
N PHE A 48 -19.20 11.90 5.97
CA PHE A 48 -18.23 12.93 6.38
C PHE A 48 -18.03 12.94 7.89
N TYR A 49 -16.91 13.47 8.32
CA TYR A 49 -16.60 13.64 9.75
C TYR A 49 -17.15 14.96 10.28
N ASN A 50 -17.91 14.87 11.37
CA ASN A 50 -18.43 16.05 12.06
C ASN A 50 -17.60 16.34 13.31
N LYS A 51 -16.96 17.53 13.34
CA LYS A 51 -16.11 17.99 14.44
C LYS A 51 -16.88 18.24 15.73
N GLU A 52 -18.17 18.60 15.65
CA GLU A 52 -18.95 18.98 16.81
C GLU A 52 -19.18 17.80 17.77
N ASP A 53 -19.37 16.61 17.22
CA ASP A 53 -19.57 15.40 18.00
C ASP A 53 -18.49 14.32 17.80
N ASN A 54 -17.42 14.68 17.10
CA ASN A 54 -16.28 13.82 16.81
C ASN A 54 -16.68 12.46 16.24
N ASN A 55 -17.62 12.45 15.29
CA ASN A 55 -18.10 11.22 14.69
C ASN A 55 -18.34 11.37 13.18
N TRP A 56 -18.42 10.23 12.50
CA TRP A 56 -18.83 10.16 11.12
C TRP A 56 -20.34 10.22 10.99
N HIS A 57 -20.81 10.99 10.04
CA HIS A 57 -22.22 11.14 9.67
C HIS A 57 -22.41 10.72 8.21
N LEU A 58 -23.54 10.11 7.93
CA LEU A 58 -23.91 9.64 6.60
C LEU A 58 -25.24 10.25 6.20
N ILE A 59 -25.31 10.74 4.98
CA ILE A 59 -26.51 11.29 4.36
C ILE A 59 -26.81 10.45 3.12
N GLN A 60 -28.07 10.05 2.94
CA GLN A 60 -28.53 9.40 1.72
C GLN A 60 -29.59 10.28 1.05
N PHE A 61 -29.37 10.61 -0.22
CA PHE A 61 -30.34 11.22 -1.11
C PHE A 61 -30.99 10.12 -1.92
N PHE A 62 -32.29 9.92 -1.73
CA PHE A 62 -33.03 8.82 -2.32
C PHE A 62 -34.12 9.36 -3.27
N ALA A 63 -34.14 8.84 -4.51
CA ALA A 63 -35.14 9.18 -5.49
C ALA A 63 -36.46 8.46 -5.19
N ASP A 64 -37.37 9.14 -4.55
CA ASP A 64 -38.74 8.68 -4.37
C ASP A 64 -39.61 8.83 -5.63
N ASN A 65 -39.05 9.45 -6.68
CA ASN A 65 -39.64 9.52 -8.02
C ASN A 65 -38.53 9.74 -9.07
N TYR A 66 -38.83 9.41 -10.34
CA TYR A 66 -37.83 9.50 -11.42
C TYR A 66 -37.40 10.93 -11.80
N LYS A 67 -38.06 11.96 -11.26
CA LYS A 67 -37.71 13.37 -11.50
C LYS A 67 -36.66 13.88 -10.49
N SER A 68 -36.41 13.15 -9.41
CA SER A 68 -35.49 13.56 -8.33
C SER A 68 -34.00 13.43 -8.71
N GLU A 69 -33.65 12.89 -9.88
CA GLU A 69 -32.27 12.64 -10.28
C GLU A 69 -31.43 13.93 -10.27
N ALA A 70 -31.93 15.02 -10.83
CA ALA A 70 -31.24 16.32 -10.86
C ALA A 70 -31.08 16.92 -9.45
N ASP A 71 -32.11 16.81 -8.60
CA ASP A 71 -32.05 17.34 -7.23
C ASP A 71 -31.01 16.63 -6.39
N MET A 72 -30.90 15.28 -6.54
CA MET A 72 -29.89 14.50 -5.84
C MET A 72 -28.46 14.90 -6.26
N ILE A 73 -28.24 15.10 -7.57
CA ILE A 73 -26.93 15.51 -8.09
C ILE A 73 -26.55 16.89 -7.57
N ASN A 74 -27.47 17.85 -7.61
CA ASN A 74 -27.22 19.18 -7.05
C ASN A 74 -26.90 19.11 -5.56
N SER A 75 -27.67 18.33 -4.76
CA SER A 75 -27.40 18.16 -3.34
C SER A 75 -26.05 17.53 -3.06
N PHE A 76 -25.61 16.58 -3.88
CA PHE A 76 -24.28 15.99 -3.79
C PHE A 76 -23.19 17.03 -4.10
N LEU A 77 -23.33 17.78 -5.19
CA LEU A 77 -22.37 18.81 -5.58
C LEU A 77 -22.28 19.92 -4.52
N ASP A 78 -23.42 20.37 -3.96
CA ASP A 78 -23.46 21.38 -2.88
C ASP A 78 -22.68 20.90 -1.63
N ILE A 79 -22.78 19.60 -1.29
CA ILE A 79 -21.98 19.04 -0.20
C ILE A 79 -20.50 18.97 -0.59
N LEU A 80 -20.18 18.51 -1.78
CA LEU A 80 -18.80 18.32 -2.26
C LEU A 80 -17.99 19.63 -2.21
N GLU A 81 -18.64 20.79 -2.38
CA GLU A 81 -17.99 22.12 -2.26
C GLU A 81 -17.30 22.36 -0.92
N ASN A 82 -17.69 21.66 0.13
CA ASN A 82 -17.13 21.83 1.47
C ASN A 82 -15.95 20.87 1.75
N TYR A 83 -15.57 20.01 0.79
CA TYR A 83 -14.56 18.97 0.97
C TYR A 83 -13.52 19.03 -0.14
N ASN A 84 -12.26 18.74 0.20
CA ASN A 84 -11.16 18.76 -0.76
C ASN A 84 -10.83 17.37 -1.31
N TYR A 85 -11.25 16.31 -0.64
CA TYR A 85 -10.88 14.94 -0.97
C TYR A 85 -12.10 14.02 -1.02
N LEU A 86 -12.29 13.38 -2.16
CA LEU A 86 -13.38 12.43 -2.39
C LEU A 86 -12.86 11.00 -2.33
N TYR A 87 -13.30 10.26 -1.33
CA TYR A 87 -12.97 8.84 -1.15
C TYR A 87 -14.11 7.97 -1.66
N HIS A 88 -13.78 6.93 -2.39
CA HIS A 88 -14.75 6.02 -3.00
C HIS A 88 -14.15 4.63 -3.20
N PHE A 89 -15.01 3.66 -3.45
CA PHE A 89 -14.59 2.30 -3.78
C PHE A 89 -14.87 1.99 -5.26
N ASN A 90 -13.82 1.95 -6.10
CA ASN A 90 -13.91 1.76 -7.56
C ASN A 90 -14.65 2.87 -8.33
N GLY A 91 -14.93 4.00 -7.71
CA GLY A 91 -15.75 5.06 -8.26
C GLY A 91 -15.16 5.74 -9.51
N LYS A 92 -13.84 5.69 -9.71
CA LYS A 92 -13.20 6.20 -10.94
C LYS A 92 -13.71 5.51 -12.21
N THR A 93 -14.15 4.26 -12.11
CA THR A 93 -14.59 3.48 -13.27
C THR A 93 -16.10 3.45 -13.44
N PHE A 94 -16.87 3.80 -12.40
CA PHE A 94 -18.32 3.73 -12.45
C PHE A 94 -19.01 4.99 -11.90
N ASP A 95 -18.90 5.26 -10.60
CA ASP A 95 -19.69 6.29 -9.90
C ASP A 95 -19.47 7.69 -10.47
N ILE A 96 -18.21 8.10 -10.58
CA ILE A 96 -17.84 9.43 -11.08
C ILE A 96 -18.24 9.64 -12.55
N PRO A 97 -17.89 8.73 -13.48
CA PRO A 97 -18.36 8.84 -14.85
C PRO A 97 -19.88 8.82 -14.98
N TYR A 98 -20.56 8.09 -14.08
CA TYR A 98 -22.02 8.05 -14.06
C TYR A 98 -22.60 9.42 -13.66
N ILE A 99 -22.13 10.01 -12.56
CA ILE A 99 -22.52 11.36 -12.11
C ILE A 99 -22.27 12.40 -13.20
N LEU A 100 -21.07 12.44 -13.80
CA LEU A 100 -20.73 13.39 -14.85
C LEU A 100 -21.65 13.28 -16.07
N ASN A 101 -21.96 12.05 -16.52
CA ASN A 101 -22.93 11.84 -17.60
C ASN A 101 -24.34 12.31 -17.24
N LYS A 102 -24.72 12.20 -15.97
CA LYS A 102 -26.02 12.69 -15.51
C LYS A 102 -26.04 14.22 -15.38
N CYS A 103 -24.93 14.83 -14.98
CA CYS A 103 -24.76 16.28 -15.02
C CYS A 103 -25.00 16.80 -16.45
N ASP A 104 -24.32 16.20 -17.44
CA ASP A 104 -24.51 16.55 -18.88
C ASP A 104 -25.96 16.41 -19.31
N LYS A 105 -26.62 15.30 -18.96
CA LYS A 105 -28.01 15.01 -19.32
C LYS A 105 -28.98 16.06 -18.77
N HIS A 106 -28.73 16.55 -17.55
CA HIS A 106 -29.60 17.49 -16.86
C HIS A 106 -29.17 18.96 -17.02
N GLY A 107 -28.08 19.24 -17.77
CA GLY A 107 -27.54 20.57 -17.93
C GLY A 107 -26.99 21.17 -16.64
N ILE A 108 -26.48 20.30 -15.73
CA ILE A 108 -25.84 20.68 -14.47
C ILE A 108 -24.35 20.83 -14.73
N SER A 109 -23.79 21.99 -14.39
CA SER A 109 -22.35 22.24 -14.49
C SER A 109 -21.73 22.20 -13.09
N PRO A 110 -20.86 21.23 -12.78
CA PRO A 110 -20.06 21.29 -11.54
C PRO A 110 -19.26 22.59 -11.49
N SER A 111 -19.03 23.10 -10.29
CA SER A 111 -18.12 24.22 -10.07
C SER A 111 -16.68 23.85 -10.45
N GLU A 112 -15.78 24.84 -10.55
CA GLU A 112 -14.35 24.58 -10.80
C GLU A 112 -13.76 23.67 -9.70
N HIS A 113 -14.19 23.83 -8.45
CA HIS A 113 -13.76 23.02 -7.32
C HIS A 113 -14.24 21.57 -7.45
N SER A 114 -15.53 21.35 -7.63
CA SER A 114 -16.11 20.01 -7.82
C SER A 114 -15.57 19.33 -9.08
N ASP A 115 -15.40 20.07 -10.18
CA ASP A 115 -14.84 19.53 -11.43
C ASP A 115 -13.40 19.04 -11.24
N LYS A 116 -12.57 19.81 -10.54
CA LYS A 116 -11.19 19.43 -10.19
C LYS A 116 -11.14 18.10 -9.45
N ILE A 117 -12.08 17.82 -8.54
CA ILE A 117 -12.14 16.57 -7.77
C ILE A 117 -12.67 15.44 -8.64
N LEU A 118 -13.80 15.64 -9.34
CA LEU A 118 -14.45 14.59 -10.12
C LEU A 118 -13.65 14.18 -11.36
N ASN A 119 -12.90 15.09 -11.97
CA ASN A 119 -12.03 14.83 -13.11
C ASN A 119 -10.56 14.59 -12.75
N ASP A 120 -10.26 14.34 -11.45
CA ASP A 120 -8.90 14.08 -10.98
C ASP A 120 -8.34 12.76 -11.54
N LYS A 121 -7.36 12.87 -12.43
CA LYS A 121 -6.62 11.73 -12.98
C LYS A 121 -5.38 11.37 -12.13
N SER A 122 -4.91 12.31 -11.31
CA SER A 122 -3.71 12.14 -10.51
C SER A 122 -3.91 11.23 -9.29
N GLY A 123 -5.12 11.19 -8.73
CA GLY A 123 -5.44 10.50 -7.48
C GLY A 123 -5.06 11.31 -6.23
N ILE A 124 -4.89 12.63 -6.38
CA ILE A 124 -4.61 13.54 -5.27
C ILE A 124 -5.90 13.95 -4.57
N TYR A 125 -6.94 14.26 -5.32
CA TYR A 125 -8.22 14.75 -4.80
C TYR A 125 -9.30 13.69 -4.78
N SER A 126 -9.23 12.71 -5.69
CA SER A 126 -10.16 11.59 -5.82
C SER A 126 -9.44 10.27 -5.53
N ILE A 127 -9.68 9.71 -4.35
CA ILE A 127 -8.95 8.57 -3.80
C ILE A 127 -9.78 7.29 -3.97
N ASP A 128 -9.33 6.41 -4.86
CA ASP A 128 -9.94 5.11 -5.07
C ASP A 128 -9.34 4.06 -4.13
N ILE A 129 -10.06 3.72 -3.08
CA ILE A 129 -9.65 2.74 -2.06
C ILE A 129 -9.29 1.40 -2.70
N LEU A 130 -10.06 0.94 -3.70
CA LEU A 130 -9.76 -0.31 -4.40
C LEU A 130 -8.44 -0.24 -5.16
N ALA A 131 -8.18 0.87 -5.85
CA ALA A 131 -6.92 1.06 -6.58
C ALA A 131 -5.72 1.03 -5.62
N TYR A 132 -5.91 1.53 -4.40
CA TYR A 132 -4.91 1.54 -3.35
C TYR A 132 -4.63 0.16 -2.75
N ILE A 133 -5.66 -0.70 -2.65
CA ILE A 133 -5.55 -2.06 -2.11
C ILE A 133 -5.02 -3.06 -3.16
N ARG A 134 -5.27 -2.82 -4.45
CA ARG A 134 -4.87 -3.75 -5.53
C ARG A 134 -3.40 -4.18 -5.49
N PRO A 135 -2.40 -3.31 -5.25
CA PRO A 135 -1.00 -3.72 -5.18
C PRO A 135 -0.73 -4.80 -4.12
N VAL A 136 -1.35 -4.68 -2.95
CA VAL A 136 -1.15 -5.59 -1.82
C VAL A 136 -2.05 -6.83 -1.84
N LYS A 137 -2.93 -6.96 -2.83
CA LYS A 137 -3.88 -8.07 -2.96
C LYS A 137 -3.21 -9.44 -2.85
N LYS A 138 -2.11 -9.64 -3.59
CA LYS A 138 -1.36 -10.91 -3.61
C LYS A 138 -0.68 -11.16 -2.28
N MET A 139 -0.08 -10.14 -1.71
CA MET A 139 0.58 -10.16 -0.41
C MET A 139 -0.37 -10.60 0.70
N LEU A 140 -1.59 -10.08 0.70
CA LEU A 140 -2.63 -10.38 1.67
C LEU A 140 -3.40 -11.69 1.36
N ASN A 141 -3.02 -12.42 0.33
CA ASN A 141 -3.69 -13.64 -0.15
C ASN A 141 -5.21 -13.44 -0.38
N LEU A 142 -5.58 -12.28 -0.93
CA LEU A 142 -6.97 -11.96 -1.23
C LEU A 142 -7.39 -12.60 -2.56
N SER A 143 -8.39 -13.48 -2.53
CA SER A 143 -8.91 -14.12 -3.74
C SER A 143 -9.57 -13.10 -4.68
N LYS A 144 -10.33 -12.16 -4.11
CA LYS A 144 -10.99 -11.04 -4.80
C LYS A 144 -10.72 -9.74 -4.04
N ALA A 145 -10.85 -8.62 -4.73
CA ALA A 145 -10.70 -7.29 -4.15
C ALA A 145 -11.98 -6.45 -4.33
N ASN A 146 -13.17 -7.09 -4.39
CA ASN A 146 -14.43 -6.37 -4.27
C ASN A 146 -14.74 -6.11 -2.80
N GLN A 147 -15.61 -5.16 -2.53
CA GLN A 147 -15.93 -4.67 -1.21
C GLN A 147 -16.33 -5.79 -0.22
N THR A 148 -17.29 -6.62 -0.60
CA THR A 148 -17.76 -7.75 0.22
C THR A 148 -16.64 -8.76 0.56
N ALA A 149 -15.68 -9.00 -0.35
CA ALA A 149 -14.55 -9.88 -0.08
C ALA A 149 -13.57 -9.27 0.92
N LEU A 150 -13.32 -7.96 0.85
CA LEU A 150 -12.47 -7.22 1.79
C LEU A 150 -13.10 -7.16 3.19
N GLU A 151 -14.40 -6.91 3.26
CA GLU A 151 -15.16 -6.95 4.52
C GLU A 151 -15.09 -8.32 5.18
N ARG A 152 -15.33 -9.37 4.40
CA ARG A 152 -15.20 -10.76 4.88
C ARG A 152 -13.79 -11.05 5.37
N TRP A 153 -12.76 -10.57 4.67
CA TRP A 153 -11.37 -10.72 5.10
C TRP A 153 -11.12 -10.00 6.42
N LEU A 154 -11.72 -8.84 6.66
CA LEU A 154 -11.68 -8.12 7.94
C LEU A 154 -12.57 -8.78 9.03
N GLY A 155 -13.41 -9.74 8.68
CA GLY A 155 -14.38 -10.34 9.62
C GLY A 155 -15.54 -9.40 9.93
N ILE A 156 -15.95 -8.58 8.96
CA ILE A 156 -17.15 -7.74 9.01
C ILE A 156 -18.30 -8.55 8.44
N VAL A 157 -19.41 -8.55 9.17
CA VAL A 157 -20.66 -9.20 8.76
C VAL A 157 -21.67 -8.10 8.46
N ARG A 158 -22.28 -8.17 7.28
CA ARG A 158 -23.37 -7.27 6.85
C ARG A 158 -24.73 -7.79 7.31
N ASP A 159 -25.60 -6.86 7.59
CA ASP A 159 -27.04 -7.12 7.72
C ASP A 159 -27.71 -7.20 6.34
N ASP A 160 -27.19 -6.44 5.37
CA ASP A 160 -27.59 -6.53 3.97
C ASP A 160 -27.17 -7.87 3.33
N LYS A 161 -28.09 -8.48 2.57
CA LYS A 161 -27.91 -9.78 1.91
C LYS A 161 -28.00 -9.72 0.39
N PHE A 162 -28.06 -8.53 -0.17
CA PHE A 162 -28.26 -8.33 -1.60
C PHE A 162 -26.97 -7.89 -2.29
N ASP A 163 -26.86 -8.21 -3.56
CA ASP A 163 -25.88 -7.62 -4.46
C ASP A 163 -26.53 -6.45 -5.18
N GLY A 164 -25.79 -5.40 -5.58
CA GLY A 164 -26.31 -4.22 -6.26
C GLY A 164 -27.21 -4.53 -7.46
N GLY A 165 -26.87 -5.57 -8.26
CA GLY A 165 -27.73 -6.01 -9.36
C GLY A 165 -29.11 -6.54 -8.95
N LYS A 166 -29.25 -7.07 -7.73
CA LYS A 166 -30.52 -7.55 -7.19
C LYS A 166 -31.38 -6.43 -6.61
N LEU A 167 -30.83 -5.26 -6.41
CA LEU A 167 -31.56 -4.09 -5.92
C LEU A 167 -32.38 -3.41 -7.02
N ILE A 168 -32.02 -3.56 -8.28
CA ILE A 168 -32.77 -2.96 -9.40
C ILE A 168 -34.22 -3.40 -9.43
N PRO A 169 -34.57 -4.70 -9.36
CA PRO A 169 -35.96 -5.12 -9.25
C PRO A 169 -36.65 -4.59 -7.96
N ILE A 170 -35.93 -4.51 -6.84
CA ILE A 170 -36.45 -4.00 -5.57
C ILE A 170 -36.83 -2.52 -5.69
N TYR A 171 -36.00 -1.69 -6.30
CA TYR A 171 -36.31 -0.29 -6.56
C TYR A 171 -37.50 -0.16 -7.54
N THR A 172 -37.54 -0.99 -8.56
CA THR A 172 -38.68 -1.00 -9.51
C THR A 172 -39.99 -1.35 -8.79
N GLU A 173 -39.97 -2.36 -7.92
CA GLU A 173 -41.14 -2.74 -7.10
C GLU A 173 -41.50 -1.61 -6.12
N TYR A 174 -40.55 -0.97 -5.47
CA TYR A 174 -40.77 0.20 -4.63
C TYR A 174 -41.55 1.27 -5.36
N MET A 175 -41.11 1.63 -6.58
CA MET A 175 -41.76 2.65 -7.40
C MET A 175 -43.21 2.29 -7.77
N GLN A 176 -43.54 1.01 -7.95
CA GLN A 176 -44.89 0.51 -8.23
C GLN A 176 -45.77 0.51 -6.98
N LYS A 177 -45.19 0.11 -5.82
CA LYS A 177 -45.95 -0.09 -4.58
C LYS A 177 -46.18 1.17 -3.77
N LYS A 178 -45.39 2.23 -3.94
CA LYS A 178 -45.45 3.43 -3.09
C LYS A 178 -46.82 4.10 -3.00
N ILE A 179 -47.65 3.95 -4.02
CA ILE A 179 -49.03 4.48 -4.03
C ILE A 179 -50.01 3.39 -3.64
N LEU A 180 -49.84 2.18 -4.17
CA LEU A 180 -50.82 1.10 -4.03
C LEU A 180 -50.69 0.31 -2.75
N ALA A 181 -49.50 0.23 -2.16
CA ALA A 181 -49.17 -0.53 -0.97
C ALA A 181 -48.05 0.15 -0.18
N PRO A 182 -48.31 1.29 0.50
CA PRO A 182 -47.26 2.10 1.16
C PRO A 182 -46.41 1.34 2.17
N ALA A 183 -47.02 0.47 2.97
CA ALA A 183 -46.30 -0.35 3.96
C ALA A 183 -45.26 -1.28 3.29
N LYS A 184 -45.61 -1.89 2.15
CA LYS A 184 -44.67 -2.71 1.40
C LYS A 184 -43.56 -1.88 0.76
N ALA A 185 -43.89 -0.69 0.27
CA ALA A 185 -42.89 0.24 -0.27
C ALA A 185 -41.89 0.66 0.83
N GLU A 186 -42.34 0.90 2.06
CA GLU A 186 -41.44 1.22 3.19
C GLU A 186 -40.47 0.07 3.52
N GLU A 187 -40.89 -1.18 3.43
CA GLU A 187 -40.03 -2.34 3.61
C GLU A 187 -38.94 -2.39 2.51
N LEU A 188 -39.33 -2.17 1.25
CA LEU A 188 -38.40 -2.14 0.11
C LEU A 188 -37.40 -0.97 0.20
N GLU A 189 -37.89 0.19 0.63
CA GLU A 189 -37.05 1.37 0.89
C GLU A 189 -35.97 1.08 1.93
N LYS A 190 -36.33 0.44 3.04
CA LYS A 190 -35.37 0.05 4.09
C LYS A 190 -34.27 -0.87 3.56
N ILE A 191 -34.62 -1.82 2.68
CA ILE A 191 -33.63 -2.71 2.05
C ILE A 191 -32.63 -1.89 1.18
N LEU A 192 -33.16 -0.99 0.34
CA LEU A 192 -32.35 -0.15 -0.53
C LEU A 192 -31.42 0.78 0.26
N LEU A 193 -31.95 1.43 1.30
CA LEU A 193 -31.19 2.31 2.16
C LEU A 193 -30.09 1.55 2.92
N LEU A 194 -30.41 0.36 3.44
CA LEU A 194 -29.44 -0.45 4.20
C LEU A 194 -28.23 -0.84 3.35
N HIS A 195 -28.44 -1.24 2.10
CA HIS A 195 -27.37 -1.63 1.20
C HIS A 195 -26.34 -0.51 1.02
N ASN A 196 -26.78 0.64 0.52
CA ASN A 196 -25.90 1.79 0.31
C ASN A 196 -25.31 2.33 1.63
N TYR A 197 -26.07 2.26 2.74
CA TYR A 197 -25.54 2.64 4.06
C TYR A 197 -24.32 1.79 4.43
N GLU A 198 -24.42 0.45 4.31
CA GLU A 198 -23.34 -0.45 4.66
C GLU A 198 -22.16 -0.34 3.65
N ASP A 199 -22.43 -0.08 2.37
CA ASP A 199 -21.37 0.15 1.39
C ASP A 199 -20.50 1.36 1.77
N ILE A 200 -21.11 2.44 2.23
CA ILE A 200 -20.39 3.66 2.60
C ILE A 200 -19.77 3.53 4.00
N GLU A 201 -20.52 3.09 5.00
CA GLU A 201 -20.01 2.98 6.37
C GLU A 201 -18.80 2.03 6.45
N ASN A 202 -18.84 0.92 5.73
CA ASN A 202 -17.76 -0.05 5.71
C ASN A 202 -16.51 0.43 4.98
N MET A 203 -16.58 1.48 4.16
CA MET A 203 -15.37 2.06 3.56
C MET A 203 -14.36 2.52 4.60
N LEU A 204 -14.81 2.98 5.79
CA LEU A 204 -13.92 3.33 6.90
C LEU A 204 -13.09 2.12 7.38
N ASN A 205 -13.75 0.97 7.50
CA ASN A 205 -13.07 -0.25 7.91
C ASN A 205 -12.15 -0.78 6.80
N ILE A 206 -12.60 -0.75 5.53
CA ILE A 206 -11.85 -1.22 4.37
C ILE A 206 -10.61 -0.34 4.14
N ALA A 207 -10.69 0.96 4.39
CA ALA A 207 -9.56 1.87 4.30
C ALA A 207 -8.37 1.41 5.18
N SER A 208 -8.62 0.72 6.30
CA SER A 208 -7.54 0.17 7.14
C SER A 208 -6.63 -0.82 6.40
N ILE A 209 -7.11 -1.48 5.35
CA ILE A 209 -6.29 -2.37 4.51
C ILE A 209 -5.23 -1.58 3.72
N MET A 210 -5.47 -0.29 3.46
CA MET A 210 -4.51 0.58 2.78
C MET A 210 -3.20 0.69 3.57
N SER A 211 -3.21 0.48 4.89
CA SER A 211 -2.03 0.46 5.74
C SER A 211 -0.93 -0.46 5.21
N TYR A 212 -1.27 -1.59 4.61
CA TYR A 212 -0.28 -2.51 4.02
C TYR A 212 0.38 -1.93 2.76
N ASN A 213 -0.30 -1.06 2.02
CA ASN A 213 0.28 -0.36 0.89
C ASN A 213 1.09 0.87 1.33
N ASP A 214 0.69 1.52 2.45
CA ASP A 214 1.38 2.67 3.00
C ASP A 214 2.82 2.34 3.42
N ILE A 215 3.11 1.07 3.70
CA ILE A 215 4.48 0.60 3.95
C ILE A 215 5.42 0.87 2.77
N SER A 216 4.90 0.91 1.54
CA SER A 216 5.69 1.26 0.36
C SER A 216 6.13 2.74 0.34
N ALA A 217 5.49 3.58 1.14
CA ALA A 217 5.82 5.00 1.30
C ALA A 217 6.82 5.28 2.42
N LEU A 218 7.34 4.23 3.10
CA LEU A 218 8.42 4.40 4.07
C LEU A 218 9.64 4.98 3.36
N SER A 219 10.16 6.07 3.90
CA SER A 219 11.41 6.67 3.44
C SER A 219 12.50 6.42 4.47
N PRO A 220 13.71 6.02 4.07
CA PRO A 220 14.84 6.14 4.98
C PRO A 220 14.97 7.61 5.34
N ILE A 221 15.16 7.92 6.61
CA ILE A 221 15.44 9.29 7.04
C ILE A 221 16.70 9.72 6.30
N SER A 222 16.57 10.59 5.30
CA SER A 222 17.71 11.28 4.71
C SER A 222 17.91 12.55 5.53
N ASP A 223 19.15 12.87 5.88
CA ASP A 223 19.50 14.15 6.49
C ASP A 223 19.22 15.34 5.55
N ASP A 224 18.75 15.07 4.34
CA ASP A 224 18.38 16.04 3.34
C ASP A 224 16.85 16.26 3.39
N GLU A 225 16.43 17.26 4.18
CA GLU A 225 15.03 17.66 4.39
C GLU A 225 14.28 17.98 3.07
N THR A 226 15.00 18.08 1.94
CA THR A 226 14.42 18.44 0.63
C THR A 226 13.70 17.28 -0.06
N ILE A 227 13.78 16.04 0.45
CA ILE A 227 13.14 14.84 -0.14
C ILE A 227 12.00 14.31 0.75
N PHE A 228 11.58 15.04 1.77
CA PHE A 228 10.39 14.68 2.53
C PHE A 228 9.16 14.82 1.62
N ASN A 229 8.70 13.69 1.12
CA ASN A 229 7.35 13.60 0.62
C ASN A 229 6.43 13.79 1.85
N GLU A 230 5.50 14.74 1.81
CA GLU A 230 4.54 15.10 2.86
C GLU A 230 3.76 13.89 3.44
N TYR A 231 3.90 12.73 2.81
CA TYR A 231 3.26 11.45 3.13
C TYR A 231 4.21 10.34 3.59
N SER A 232 5.50 10.64 3.84
CA SER A 232 6.42 9.61 4.31
C SER A 232 6.13 9.27 5.77
N LYS A 233 5.88 7.97 6.05
CA LYS A 233 5.71 7.44 7.39
C LYS A 233 7.08 7.23 8.03
N GLN A 234 7.27 7.69 9.25
CA GLN A 234 8.49 7.43 10.02
C GLN A 234 8.43 6.04 10.66
N PHE A 235 9.56 5.37 10.71
CA PHE A 235 9.69 4.11 11.42
C PHE A 235 10.94 4.11 12.29
N TYR A 236 10.86 3.33 13.36
CA TYR A 236 11.94 3.14 14.32
C TYR A 236 12.29 1.67 14.42
N ILE A 237 13.57 1.35 14.52
CA ILE A 237 14.02 0.00 14.83
C ILE A 237 13.92 -0.14 16.35
N SER A 238 12.98 -0.95 16.79
CA SER A 238 12.69 -1.12 18.22
C SER A 238 13.55 -2.20 18.87
N ASP A 239 13.95 -3.21 18.08
CA ASP A 239 14.76 -4.33 18.57
C ASP A 239 15.48 -5.04 17.41
N ILE A 240 16.69 -5.57 17.69
CA ILE A 240 17.43 -6.43 16.77
C ILE A 240 18.03 -7.58 17.57
N THR A 241 17.60 -8.80 17.26
CA THR A 241 18.01 -10.03 17.96
C THR A 241 18.32 -11.16 17.00
N ILE A 242 19.00 -12.20 17.47
CA ILE A 242 19.10 -13.48 16.77
C ILE A 242 18.26 -14.49 17.54
N ASP A 243 17.38 -15.20 16.84
CA ASP A 243 16.58 -16.27 17.44
C ASP A 243 17.35 -17.61 17.54
N GLU A 244 16.70 -18.60 18.13
CA GLU A 244 17.27 -19.94 18.34
C GLU A 244 17.60 -20.65 17.02
N ASP A 245 16.92 -20.31 15.94
CA ASP A 245 17.14 -20.85 14.59
C ASP A 245 18.29 -20.13 13.85
N GLY A 246 18.92 -19.13 14.47
CA GLY A 246 19.99 -18.34 13.89
C GLY A 246 19.51 -17.30 12.88
N MET A 247 18.22 -16.93 12.91
CA MET A 247 17.66 -15.88 12.08
C MET A 247 17.84 -14.52 12.77
N LEU A 248 18.21 -13.51 12.01
CA LEU A 248 18.21 -12.14 12.48
C LEU A 248 16.78 -11.58 12.46
N ASN A 249 16.30 -11.17 13.62
CA ASN A 249 15.02 -10.53 13.83
C ASN A 249 15.23 -9.02 13.97
N ILE A 250 14.53 -8.25 13.12
CA ILE A 250 14.53 -6.78 13.17
C ILE A 250 13.10 -6.35 13.39
N LEU A 251 12.79 -5.84 14.58
CA LEU A 251 11.48 -5.32 14.94
C LEU A 251 11.44 -3.82 14.68
N CYS A 252 10.51 -3.39 13.87
CA CYS A 252 10.28 -1.98 13.56
C CYS A 252 8.91 -1.54 14.06
N THR A 253 8.82 -0.35 14.62
CA THR A 253 7.57 0.35 14.93
C THR A 253 7.37 1.46 13.90
N VAL A 254 6.17 1.58 13.36
CA VAL A 254 5.81 2.58 12.36
C VAL A 254 4.80 3.55 12.95
N ASP A 255 5.12 4.84 12.91
CA ASP A 255 4.21 5.86 13.41
C ASP A 255 3.01 6.06 12.47
N GLU A 256 1.88 6.37 13.07
CA GLU A 256 0.62 6.63 12.35
C GLU A 256 0.27 5.54 11.33
N LEU A 257 0.60 4.29 11.63
CA LEU A 257 0.24 3.12 10.84
C LEU A 257 -0.29 2.02 11.77
N ILE A 258 -1.45 1.46 11.44
CA ILE A 258 -2.01 0.32 12.17
C ILE A 258 -2.50 -0.70 11.15
N PHE A 259 -2.01 -1.93 11.26
CA PHE A 259 -2.49 -3.05 10.48
C PHE A 259 -3.75 -3.64 11.10
N PRO A 260 -4.85 -3.78 10.34
CA PRO A 260 -6.12 -4.27 10.89
C PRO A 260 -6.07 -5.74 11.32
N LYS A 261 -5.14 -6.50 10.79
CA LYS A 261 -4.93 -7.92 11.13
C LYS A 261 -3.44 -8.26 11.12
N LYS A 262 -3.08 -9.28 11.90
CA LYS A 262 -1.78 -9.92 11.75
C LYS A 262 -1.68 -10.62 10.39
N VAL A 263 -0.59 -10.36 9.67
CA VAL A 263 -0.29 -10.98 8.38
C VAL A 263 1.16 -11.44 8.37
N ASP A 264 1.37 -12.72 8.09
CA ASP A 264 2.69 -13.32 7.93
C ASP A 264 2.96 -13.60 6.46
N ILE A 265 4.12 -13.19 5.96
CA ILE A 265 4.52 -13.30 4.56
C ILE A 265 5.89 -13.94 4.47
N ASN A 266 6.03 -14.91 3.58
CA ASN A 266 7.31 -15.50 3.22
C ASN A 266 7.68 -15.11 1.79
N ILE A 267 8.80 -14.42 1.62
CA ILE A 267 9.30 -13.99 0.32
C ILE A 267 10.55 -14.78 0.00
N PRO A 268 10.50 -15.69 -0.98
CA PRO A 268 11.65 -16.47 -1.37
C PRO A 268 12.73 -15.56 -1.97
N PHE A 269 13.96 -15.78 -1.55
CA PHE A 269 15.09 -15.11 -2.20
C PHE A 269 15.30 -15.69 -3.62
N PRO A 270 15.80 -14.87 -4.56
CA PRO A 270 16.15 -15.34 -5.89
C PRO A 270 17.15 -16.51 -5.82
N LYS A 271 16.94 -17.56 -6.62
CA LYS A 271 17.85 -18.70 -6.69
C LYS A 271 19.29 -18.25 -6.92
N SER A 272 20.20 -18.73 -6.09
CA SER A 272 21.65 -18.59 -6.26
C SER A 272 22.19 -19.76 -7.09
N SER A 273 23.23 -19.52 -7.85
CA SER A 273 24.00 -20.59 -8.52
C SER A 273 24.84 -21.41 -7.54
N SER A 274 24.96 -20.97 -6.30
CA SER A 274 25.69 -21.63 -5.22
C SER A 274 24.77 -22.56 -4.42
N LYS A 275 25.21 -23.80 -4.18
CA LYS A 275 24.52 -24.78 -3.33
C LYS A 275 24.51 -24.42 -1.83
N VAL A 276 25.20 -23.35 -1.45
CA VAL A 276 25.33 -22.92 -0.04
C VAL A 276 24.06 -22.24 0.47
N TYR A 277 23.23 -21.70 -0.44
CA TYR A 277 21.97 -21.05 -0.11
C TYR A 277 20.82 -22.04 -0.43
N GLN A 278 20.06 -22.42 0.59
CA GLN A 278 18.98 -23.39 0.43
C GLN A 278 17.74 -22.74 -0.15
N GLU A 279 16.91 -23.48 -0.88
CA GLU A 279 15.63 -22.98 -1.41
C GLU A 279 14.62 -22.63 -0.32
N THR A 280 14.88 -23.00 0.92
CA THR A 280 14.08 -22.70 2.12
C THR A 280 14.38 -21.36 2.74
N ASP A 281 15.48 -20.68 2.33
CA ASP A 281 15.86 -19.39 2.88
C ASP A 281 14.95 -18.29 2.34
N ASN A 282 14.12 -17.74 3.19
CA ASN A 282 13.14 -16.71 2.86
C ASN A 282 13.31 -15.48 3.75
N LEU A 283 13.00 -14.32 3.22
CA LEU A 283 12.65 -13.18 4.05
C LEU A 283 11.25 -13.44 4.62
N GLN A 284 11.14 -13.45 5.94
CA GLN A 284 9.85 -13.56 6.62
C GLN A 284 9.46 -12.18 7.16
N LEU A 285 8.21 -11.79 6.93
CA LEU A 285 7.66 -10.54 7.41
C LEU A 285 6.40 -10.81 8.18
N THR A 286 6.28 -10.21 9.36
CA THR A 286 5.05 -10.20 10.16
C THR A 286 4.61 -8.75 10.35
N PHE A 287 3.40 -8.45 9.93
CA PHE A 287 2.71 -7.18 10.17
C PHE A 287 1.71 -7.38 11.30
N GLU A 288 1.82 -6.62 12.37
CA GLU A 288 0.91 -6.72 13.52
C GLU A 288 0.80 -5.39 14.27
N ASN A 289 -0.42 -4.91 14.50
CA ASN A 289 -0.67 -3.59 15.10
C ASN A 289 0.06 -2.46 14.34
N ASN A 290 1.00 -1.78 14.97
CA ASN A 290 1.87 -0.78 14.34
C ASN A 290 3.32 -1.27 14.17
N THR A 291 3.54 -2.58 14.19
CA THR A 291 4.88 -3.16 14.10
C THR A 291 5.06 -4.00 12.84
N VAL A 292 6.32 -4.06 12.40
CA VAL A 292 6.78 -4.95 11.34
C VAL A 292 8.01 -5.70 11.85
N LEU A 293 7.91 -7.02 11.89
CA LEU A 293 9.02 -7.89 12.20
C LEU A 293 9.61 -8.45 10.90
N LEU A 294 10.88 -8.17 10.66
CA LEU A 294 11.65 -8.80 9.58
C LEU A 294 12.50 -9.91 10.18
N LYS A 295 12.40 -11.12 9.61
CA LYS A 295 13.30 -12.24 9.91
C LYS A 295 14.11 -12.57 8.67
N VAL A 296 15.44 -12.53 8.80
CA VAL A 296 16.37 -12.80 7.70
C VAL A 296 17.40 -13.85 8.11
N PRO A 297 17.77 -14.79 7.22
CA PRO A 297 18.80 -15.76 7.51
C PRO A 297 20.17 -15.09 7.57
N ILE A 298 21.04 -15.56 8.47
CA ILE A 298 22.45 -15.16 8.53
C ILE A 298 23.29 -16.22 7.84
N LEU A 299 24.05 -15.80 6.84
CA LEU A 299 25.01 -16.65 6.14
C LEU A 299 26.40 -16.44 6.70
N SER A 300 27.04 -17.50 7.20
CA SER A 300 28.44 -17.51 7.60
C SER A 300 29.31 -18.09 6.49
N GLY A 301 30.35 -17.39 6.07
CA GLY A 301 31.22 -17.89 5.03
C GLY A 301 32.12 -16.84 4.37
N ILE A 302 32.65 -17.23 3.20
CA ILE A 302 33.45 -16.33 2.35
C ILE A 302 32.60 -15.87 1.19
N LEU A 303 32.40 -14.57 1.05
CA LEU A 303 31.71 -13.96 -0.09
C LEU A 303 32.62 -13.03 -0.88
N TYR A 304 32.19 -12.70 -2.09
CA TYR A 304 32.98 -11.99 -3.08
C TYR A 304 32.38 -10.65 -3.41
N ASN A 305 33.22 -9.59 -3.38
CA ASN A 305 32.88 -8.29 -3.96
C ASN A 305 33.55 -8.18 -5.31
N TYR A 306 32.75 -8.21 -6.39
CA TYR A 306 33.24 -8.17 -7.76
C TYR A 306 33.50 -6.74 -8.24
N ILE A 307 34.70 -6.51 -8.76
CA ILE A 307 35.20 -5.22 -9.21
C ILE A 307 34.81 -4.99 -10.69
N LYS A 308 34.09 -3.90 -10.97
CA LYS A 308 33.55 -3.62 -12.31
C LYS A 308 34.63 -3.35 -13.39
N ASN A 309 35.69 -2.62 -13.02
CA ASN A 309 36.77 -2.24 -13.93
C ASN A 309 37.89 -3.29 -14.00
N TYR A 310 37.50 -4.58 -14.06
CA TYR A 310 38.41 -5.72 -14.07
C TYR A 310 39.55 -5.63 -15.13
N LYS A 311 39.40 -4.84 -16.20
CA LYS A 311 40.40 -4.64 -17.25
C LYS A 311 41.68 -3.99 -16.73
N ASP A 312 41.61 -3.31 -15.61
CA ASP A 312 42.77 -2.68 -14.95
C ASP A 312 43.43 -3.60 -13.90
N TYR A 313 43.04 -4.86 -13.84
CA TYR A 313 43.49 -5.81 -12.84
C TYR A 313 44.16 -7.03 -13.47
N TYR A 314 45.05 -7.63 -12.70
CA TYR A 314 45.63 -8.96 -12.93
C TYR A 314 45.20 -9.93 -11.83
N TYR A 315 44.92 -11.16 -12.24
CA TYR A 315 44.54 -12.25 -11.35
C TYR A 315 45.74 -13.17 -11.11
N PHE A 316 46.04 -13.50 -9.87
CA PHE A 316 47.05 -14.40 -9.39
C PHE A 316 46.42 -15.68 -8.93
N SER A 317 46.47 -16.75 -9.72
CA SER A 317 45.76 -17.99 -9.49
C SER A 317 46.28 -18.80 -8.30
N ASP A 318 47.54 -18.66 -7.93
CA ASP A 318 48.21 -19.28 -6.79
C ASP A 318 47.71 -18.73 -5.44
N LYS A 319 47.35 -17.45 -5.41
CA LYS A 319 46.85 -16.77 -4.24
C LYS A 319 45.34 -16.50 -4.27
N ASP A 320 44.72 -16.77 -5.41
CA ASP A 320 43.32 -16.44 -5.70
C ASP A 320 42.93 -15.00 -5.32
N ILE A 321 43.73 -14.04 -5.83
CA ILE A 321 43.54 -12.59 -5.62
C ILE A 321 43.63 -11.82 -6.91
N ALA A 322 42.91 -10.70 -7.01
CA ALA A 322 43.05 -9.71 -8.10
C ALA A 322 43.74 -8.45 -7.58
N LEU A 323 44.76 -8.01 -8.28
CA LEU A 323 45.52 -6.79 -7.96
C LEU A 323 45.47 -5.79 -9.13
N HIS A 324 45.28 -4.52 -8.80
CA HIS A 324 45.31 -3.45 -9.77
C HIS A 324 46.70 -3.43 -10.48
N LYS A 325 46.73 -3.07 -11.76
CA LYS A 325 47.94 -3.11 -12.59
C LYS A 325 49.14 -2.37 -12.00
N SER A 326 48.92 -1.29 -11.25
CA SER A 326 49.98 -0.54 -10.56
C SER A 326 50.70 -1.37 -9.49
N VAL A 327 49.95 -2.19 -8.72
CA VAL A 327 50.50 -3.08 -7.67
C VAL A 327 51.05 -4.35 -8.31
N ALA A 328 50.32 -4.93 -9.28
CA ALA A 328 50.72 -6.13 -9.98
C ALA A 328 52.03 -5.99 -10.73
N ALA A 329 52.46 -4.77 -11.05
CA ALA A 329 53.75 -4.48 -11.71
C ALA A 329 54.98 -4.94 -10.88
N TYR A 330 54.86 -4.94 -9.56
CA TYR A 330 55.91 -5.32 -8.61
C TYR A 330 55.87 -6.83 -8.22
N MET A 331 54.89 -7.59 -8.77
CA MET A 331 54.73 -9.01 -8.46
C MET A 331 55.34 -9.90 -9.58
N ASN A 332 55.66 -11.15 -9.22
CA ASN A 332 56.23 -12.11 -10.18
C ASN A 332 55.25 -12.35 -11.35
N LYS A 333 55.80 -12.26 -12.58
CA LYS A 333 55.05 -12.36 -13.83
C LYS A 333 54.57 -13.77 -14.16
N SER A 334 55.21 -14.82 -13.59
CA SER A 334 54.95 -16.23 -13.95
C SER A 334 53.52 -16.71 -13.60
N HIS A 335 52.90 -16.15 -12.57
CA HIS A 335 51.55 -16.53 -12.10
C HIS A 335 50.46 -15.48 -12.44
N ARG A 336 50.80 -14.47 -13.21
CA ARG A 336 49.95 -13.32 -13.51
C ARG A 336 49.14 -13.53 -14.78
N LYS A 337 47.81 -13.54 -14.70
CA LYS A 337 46.88 -13.54 -15.83
C LYS A 337 46.09 -12.22 -15.86
N LYS A 338 45.63 -11.76 -17.04
CA LYS A 338 44.66 -10.68 -17.09
C LYS A 338 43.40 -11.10 -16.35
N ALA A 339 42.89 -10.25 -15.48
CA ALA A 339 41.66 -10.52 -14.78
C ALA A 339 40.45 -10.50 -15.74
N THR A 340 39.48 -11.31 -15.44
CA THR A 340 38.15 -11.32 -16.08
C THR A 340 37.11 -10.82 -15.08
N ALA A 341 35.90 -10.54 -15.51
CA ALA A 341 34.80 -10.18 -14.60
C ALA A 341 34.60 -11.24 -13.50
N ALA A 342 34.84 -12.50 -13.79
CA ALA A 342 34.66 -13.61 -12.84
C ALA A 342 35.84 -13.81 -11.89
N THR A 343 37.04 -13.30 -12.20
CA THR A 343 38.24 -13.47 -11.38
C THR A 343 38.72 -12.17 -10.73
N CYS A 344 37.97 -11.05 -10.93
CA CYS A 344 38.32 -9.76 -10.36
C CYS A 344 37.38 -9.46 -9.19
N TYR A 345 37.79 -9.86 -8.00
CA TYR A 345 37.04 -9.70 -6.77
C TYR A 345 37.96 -9.55 -5.55
N THR A 346 37.40 -9.00 -4.46
CA THR A 346 37.94 -9.14 -3.11
C THR A 346 37.12 -10.17 -2.35
N LYS A 347 37.76 -10.94 -1.48
CA LYS A 347 37.14 -11.92 -0.60
C LYS A 347 36.94 -11.32 0.78
N LYS A 348 35.83 -11.66 1.41
CA LYS A 348 35.59 -11.35 2.82
C LYS A 348 34.99 -12.57 3.51
N GLN A 349 35.59 -12.96 4.62
CA GLN A 349 35.03 -13.96 5.54
C GLN A 349 34.28 -13.24 6.63
N GLY A 350 33.09 -13.73 7.00
CA GLY A 350 32.25 -13.12 8.04
C GLY A 350 30.83 -13.63 8.02
N TYR A 351 29.97 -12.84 8.65
CA TYR A 351 28.54 -13.05 8.68
C TYR A 351 27.87 -12.06 7.73
N PHE A 352 26.87 -12.54 6.98
CA PHE A 352 26.22 -11.76 5.94
C PHE A 352 24.72 -11.94 5.99
N ILE A 353 23.98 -10.89 5.68
CA ILE A 353 22.53 -10.92 5.51
C ILE A 353 22.17 -10.70 4.05
N PRO A 354 21.20 -11.46 3.51
CA PRO A 354 20.74 -11.30 2.14
C PRO A 354 19.85 -10.07 2.00
N SER A 355 19.81 -9.49 0.81
CA SER A 355 18.89 -8.41 0.46
C SER A 355 18.23 -8.69 -0.87
N LEU A 356 16.90 -8.56 -0.92
CA LEU A 356 16.09 -8.71 -2.14
C LEU A 356 16.51 -7.69 -3.20
N HIS A 357 16.83 -6.47 -2.76
CA HIS A 357 17.25 -5.37 -3.62
C HIS A 357 18.52 -4.73 -3.08
N PRO A 358 19.43 -4.27 -3.96
CA PRO A 358 20.65 -3.63 -3.51
C PRO A 358 20.38 -2.28 -2.85
N ILE A 359 20.99 -2.05 -1.69
CA ILE A 359 20.99 -0.74 -1.03
C ILE A 359 21.65 0.28 -1.96
N LYS A 360 21.01 1.43 -2.15
CA LYS A 360 21.56 2.54 -2.94
C LYS A 360 22.54 3.32 -2.06
N ASN A 361 23.75 3.52 -2.56
CA ASN A 361 24.69 4.44 -1.94
C ASN A 361 24.38 5.85 -2.44
N ASN A 362 24.22 6.80 -1.54
CA ASN A 362 24.10 8.21 -1.92
C ASN A 362 25.46 8.70 -2.44
N LYS A 363 25.47 9.56 -3.44
CA LYS A 363 26.70 10.07 -4.06
C LYS A 363 27.55 10.94 -3.11
N SER A 364 26.97 11.43 -2.03
CA SER A 364 27.62 12.27 -1.01
C SER A 364 28.43 11.45 0.01
N ASP A 365 28.17 10.15 0.15
CA ASP A 365 28.80 9.32 1.19
C ASP A 365 29.95 8.49 0.62
N ALA A 366 31.07 9.14 0.29
CA ALA A 366 32.29 8.44 -0.14
C ALA A 366 32.83 7.49 0.97
N ASP A 367 32.56 7.78 2.25
CA ASP A 367 33.05 7.02 3.39
C ASP A 367 32.05 5.94 3.88
N ASN A 368 30.76 5.98 3.50
CA ASN A 368 29.71 5.05 3.92
C ASN A 368 29.15 4.20 2.76
N CYS A 369 30.01 3.77 1.83
CA CYS A 369 29.60 2.91 0.74
C CYS A 369 29.31 1.49 1.23
N PHE A 370 28.05 1.07 1.22
CA PHE A 370 27.65 -0.30 1.55
C PHE A 370 28.18 -1.29 0.52
N ILE A 371 29.16 -2.09 0.95
CA ILE A 371 29.83 -3.04 0.05
C ILE A 371 28.90 -4.24 -0.21
N LYS A 372 28.64 -4.50 -1.48
CA LYS A 372 27.83 -5.65 -1.93
C LYS A 372 28.70 -6.87 -2.12
N TYR A 373 28.32 -7.94 -1.45
CA TYR A 373 28.92 -9.25 -1.63
C TYR A 373 27.98 -10.17 -2.40
N LYS A 374 28.52 -11.20 -3.03
CA LYS A 374 27.83 -12.24 -3.77
C LYS A 374 28.46 -13.59 -3.50
N LEU A 375 27.69 -14.66 -3.63
CA LEU A 375 28.22 -16.03 -3.65
C LEU A 375 28.87 -16.34 -5.00
N ALA A 376 28.28 -15.86 -6.10
CA ALA A 376 28.81 -15.96 -7.44
C ALA A 376 28.49 -14.70 -8.27
N LEU A 377 29.28 -14.40 -9.28
CA LEU A 377 29.16 -13.18 -10.12
C LEU A 377 27.75 -12.96 -10.67
N ARG A 378 27.09 -14.04 -11.12
CA ARG A 378 25.78 -13.97 -11.79
C ARG A 378 24.58 -14.02 -10.84
N ASP A 379 24.83 -14.18 -9.54
CA ASP A 379 23.74 -14.22 -8.57
C ASP A 379 22.96 -12.89 -8.54
N LYS A 380 21.65 -13.00 -8.50
CA LYS A 380 20.76 -11.83 -8.42
C LYS A 380 20.68 -11.25 -7.01
N ILE A 381 20.85 -12.12 -5.99
CA ILE A 381 20.83 -11.73 -4.58
C ILE A 381 22.15 -11.01 -4.23
N SER A 382 22.05 -9.99 -3.41
CA SER A 382 23.18 -9.28 -2.82
C SER A 382 23.22 -9.57 -1.32
N PHE A 383 24.42 -9.57 -0.75
CA PHE A 383 24.66 -9.77 0.68
C PHE A 383 25.41 -8.59 1.25
N TYR A 384 25.11 -8.27 2.51
CA TYR A 384 25.80 -7.24 3.26
C TYR A 384 26.43 -7.85 4.50
N GLN A 385 27.67 -7.47 4.81
CA GLN A 385 28.37 -7.99 5.98
C GLN A 385 27.79 -7.33 7.23
N ILE A 386 27.63 -8.14 8.29
CA ILE A 386 27.38 -7.69 9.66
C ILE A 386 28.57 -8.12 10.52
N GLU A 387 29.13 -7.21 11.33
CA GLU A 387 30.27 -7.51 12.19
C GLU A 387 29.80 -7.98 13.56
N THR A 388 28.73 -7.36 14.07
CA THR A 388 28.08 -7.68 15.35
C THR A 388 26.58 -7.51 15.20
N ILE A 389 25.80 -8.08 16.11
CA ILE A 389 24.39 -7.74 16.24
C ILE A 389 24.33 -6.28 16.69
N PRO A 390 23.70 -5.37 15.93
CA PRO A 390 23.64 -3.99 16.33
C PRO A 390 22.75 -3.80 17.56
N ASP A 391 23.12 -2.86 18.40
CA ASP A 391 22.27 -2.39 19.47
C ASP A 391 21.12 -1.56 18.88
N PRO A 392 19.84 -1.79 19.26
CA PRO A 392 18.70 -1.02 18.77
C PRO A 392 18.85 0.50 18.94
N GLU A 393 19.43 0.96 20.07
CA GLU A 393 19.65 2.38 20.34
C GLU A 393 20.62 2.99 19.31
N THR A 394 21.72 2.30 19.03
CA THR A 394 22.69 2.77 18.02
C THR A 394 22.20 2.58 16.59
N ALA A 395 21.31 1.62 16.36
CA ALA A 395 20.70 1.39 15.04
C ALA A 395 19.72 2.51 14.67
N ASN A 396 19.07 3.15 15.65
CA ASN A 396 18.16 4.26 15.41
C ASN A 396 18.86 5.59 15.12
N ASP A 397 19.90 5.93 15.88
CA ASP A 397 20.41 7.32 15.87
C ASP A 397 21.46 7.60 14.79
N ASN A 398 22.28 6.63 14.35
CA ASN A 398 23.36 6.91 13.40
C ASN A 398 23.65 5.79 12.39
N ASN A 399 22.92 4.69 12.40
CA ASN A 399 23.23 3.60 11.49
C ASN A 399 22.34 3.65 10.23
N SER A 400 22.74 4.47 9.28
CA SER A 400 22.11 4.59 7.96
C SER A 400 21.96 3.23 7.25
N PHE A 401 22.82 2.24 7.58
CA PHE A 401 22.75 0.89 7.02
C PHE A 401 21.42 0.20 7.37
N TRP A 402 21.09 0.09 8.67
CA TRP A 402 19.92 -0.66 9.12
C TRP A 402 18.61 0.00 8.66
N LYS A 403 18.53 1.32 8.74
CA LYS A 403 17.36 2.06 8.21
C LYS A 403 17.21 1.84 6.71
N ASN A 404 18.29 1.96 5.93
CA ASN A 404 18.26 1.71 4.50
C ASN A 404 17.97 0.24 4.16
N TYR A 405 18.51 -0.70 4.96
CA TYR A 405 18.25 -2.12 4.78
C TYR A 405 16.76 -2.43 4.96
N VAL A 406 16.18 -2.05 6.10
CA VAL A 406 14.74 -2.25 6.39
C VAL A 406 13.87 -1.59 5.33
N CYS A 407 14.11 -0.32 5.02
CA CYS A 407 13.34 0.43 4.04
C CYS A 407 13.31 -0.29 2.68
N ILE A 408 14.47 -0.76 2.19
CA ILE A 408 14.56 -1.44 0.90
C ILE A 408 13.84 -2.79 0.89
N GLN A 409 13.83 -3.53 2.01
CA GLN A 409 13.07 -4.77 2.10
C GLN A 409 11.55 -4.51 2.09
N LEU A 410 11.09 -3.43 2.72
CA LEU A 410 9.67 -3.11 2.85
C LEU A 410 9.08 -2.37 1.64
N THR A 411 9.80 -1.42 1.05
CA THR A 411 9.27 -0.60 -0.06
C THR A 411 9.30 -1.28 -1.42
N LYS A 412 9.86 -2.48 -1.52
CA LYS A 412 9.96 -3.25 -2.76
C LYS A 412 9.14 -4.56 -2.74
N LEU A 413 8.24 -4.66 -1.75
CA LEU A 413 7.24 -5.74 -1.67
C LEU A 413 6.18 -5.55 -2.74
#